data_ddb19a93528ae0300820988fa1909de2
#
_entry.id   ddb19a93528ae0300820988fa1909de2
#
_cell.length_a   1.000
_cell.length_b   1.000
_cell.length_c   1.000
_cell.angle_alpha   90.00
_cell.angle_beta   90.00
_cell.angle_gamma   90.00
#
_symmetry.space_group_name_H-M   'P 1'
#
loop_
_entity.id
_entity.type
_entity.pdbx_description
1 polymer ?
#
loop_
_entity_poly.entity_id
_entity_poly.type
_entity_poly.pdbx_seq_one_letter_code
_entity_poly.pdbx_strand_id
1 'polypeptide(L)'
;MDKSGLAPRRTALYLLDQITGEGRLMAEMVASGVLERLAPEERARAQGLVMDTLRGMERADRMLQKHLRKEPSLTVKNALRLGVIEICARREAGHGVVNSYVELISRNKRNAMLKGLVNAVLRKFTTDGPEAWDALRTPRMPKWLRDPLAEAWGAKPIAAMEEVQFAGAPLDLTAKGDAAALAERLGAELLPTGSVRLRDSGQVTALDGYETGDWWVQDAAAAVPAKILNAQAGEKVLDLCSAPGGKTLQMANAGAKVTALDISADRLKRVHENLERCGLKAKVVQGDALEHEGKYDAILLDAPCSATGTIRRHPDLPYAKDGSGFFSLIELQEVMLDRALTLLNPGGRLVYCTCSLLPDEGEVQIEELLARNPNVQVDTAAMDLPWVEDAWRSPEGGLRLRPDYWADRGGMDGFYVVCLRLNA
;
A
#
# COMPACT_ATOMS: atom_id res chain seq x y z
N MET A 1 -22.54 -8.22 -25.25
CA MET A 1 -22.35 -7.49 -23.99
C MET A 1 -23.32 -8.06 -22.96
N ASP A 2 -22.80 -8.56 -21.86
CA ASP A 2 -23.62 -9.13 -20.77
C ASP A 2 -24.30 -7.97 -20.04
N LYS A 3 -25.60 -7.74 -20.34
CA LYS A 3 -26.40 -6.65 -19.77
C LYS A 3 -26.69 -6.81 -18.26
N SER A 4 -26.20 -7.89 -17.65
CA SER A 4 -26.55 -8.28 -16.28
C SER A 4 -25.60 -7.75 -15.21
N GLY A 5 -24.49 -7.10 -15.56
CA GLY A 5 -23.41 -6.71 -14.62
C GLY A 5 -22.74 -7.91 -13.95
N LEU A 6 -22.84 -9.11 -14.53
CA LEU A 6 -22.27 -10.33 -13.98
C LEU A 6 -20.76 -10.43 -14.19
N ALA A 7 -20.23 -9.85 -15.27
CA ALA A 7 -18.80 -9.95 -15.58
C ALA A 7 -17.92 -9.31 -14.47
N PRO A 8 -18.15 -8.06 -14.03
CA PRO A 8 -17.36 -7.48 -12.95
C PRO A 8 -17.55 -8.22 -11.61
N ARG A 9 -18.76 -8.68 -11.28
CA ARG A 9 -19.02 -9.45 -10.05
C ARG A 9 -18.33 -10.81 -10.06
N ARG A 10 -18.32 -11.50 -11.20
CA ARG A 10 -17.61 -12.78 -11.38
C ARG A 10 -16.10 -12.59 -11.18
N THR A 11 -15.55 -11.55 -11.78
CA THR A 11 -14.12 -11.23 -11.64
C THR A 11 -13.80 -10.83 -10.21
N ALA A 12 -14.63 -10.03 -9.54
CA ALA A 12 -14.47 -9.68 -8.13
C ALA A 12 -14.50 -10.92 -7.23
N LEU A 13 -15.41 -11.86 -7.47
CA LEU A 13 -15.49 -13.11 -6.72
C LEU A 13 -14.22 -13.95 -6.92
N TYR A 14 -13.74 -14.06 -8.16
CA TYR A 14 -12.50 -14.76 -8.47
C TYR A 14 -11.30 -14.15 -7.76
N LEU A 15 -11.14 -12.82 -7.84
CA LEU A 15 -10.06 -12.10 -7.17
C LEU A 15 -10.09 -12.30 -5.65
N LEU A 16 -11.29 -12.21 -5.06
CA LEU A 16 -11.45 -12.39 -3.61
C LEU A 16 -11.13 -13.84 -3.18
N ASP A 17 -11.52 -14.84 -3.99
CA ASP A 17 -11.17 -16.24 -3.76
C ASP A 17 -9.65 -16.46 -3.81
N GLN A 18 -8.96 -15.84 -4.77
CA GLN A 18 -7.49 -15.92 -4.88
C GLN A 18 -6.77 -15.23 -3.71
N ILE A 19 -7.27 -14.08 -3.24
CA ILE A 19 -6.68 -13.36 -2.10
C ILE A 19 -6.88 -14.18 -0.82
N THR A 20 -8.10 -14.57 -0.52
CA THR A 20 -8.44 -15.18 0.77
C THR A 20 -8.20 -16.70 0.84
N GLY A 21 -7.99 -17.35 -0.30
CA GLY A 21 -7.75 -18.79 -0.37
C GLY A 21 -6.33 -19.17 -0.76
N GLU A 22 -5.73 -18.43 -1.69
CA GLU A 22 -4.41 -18.74 -2.26
C GLU A 22 -3.32 -17.74 -1.83
N GLY A 23 -3.67 -16.72 -1.03
CA GLY A 23 -2.71 -15.72 -0.55
C GLY A 23 -2.12 -14.81 -1.64
N ARG A 24 -2.77 -14.70 -2.81
CA ARG A 24 -2.29 -13.87 -3.92
C ARG A 24 -2.60 -12.41 -3.69
N LEU A 25 -1.64 -11.54 -4.00
CA LEU A 25 -1.85 -10.10 -3.89
C LEU A 25 -2.63 -9.53 -5.08
N MET A 26 -3.50 -8.57 -4.82
CA MET A 26 -4.30 -7.88 -5.84
C MET A 26 -3.42 -7.26 -6.93
N ALA A 27 -2.32 -6.61 -6.54
CA ALA A 27 -1.40 -5.96 -7.47
C ALA A 27 -0.75 -6.96 -8.45
N GLU A 28 -0.38 -8.16 -7.99
CA GLU A 28 0.20 -9.22 -8.82
C GLU A 28 -0.83 -9.75 -9.84
N MET A 29 -2.07 -9.95 -9.39
CA MET A 29 -3.14 -10.42 -10.28
C MET A 29 -3.51 -9.38 -11.34
N VAL A 30 -3.53 -8.10 -10.98
CA VAL A 30 -3.74 -7.01 -11.95
C VAL A 30 -2.61 -6.95 -12.96
N ALA A 31 -1.36 -7.05 -12.51
CA ALA A 31 -0.18 -7.08 -13.39
C ALA A 31 -0.18 -8.30 -14.33
N SER A 32 -0.75 -9.44 -13.92
CA SER A 32 -0.90 -10.63 -14.76
C SER A 32 -2.05 -10.56 -15.78
N GLY A 33 -2.73 -9.41 -15.90
CA GLY A 33 -3.75 -9.17 -16.92
C GLY A 33 -5.15 -9.74 -16.63
N VAL A 34 -5.43 -10.13 -15.37
CA VAL A 34 -6.75 -10.71 -14.99
C VAL A 34 -7.93 -9.81 -15.36
N LEU A 35 -7.71 -8.48 -15.38
CA LEU A 35 -8.75 -7.50 -15.70
C LEU A 35 -8.83 -7.12 -17.18
N GLU A 36 -7.91 -7.53 -18.03
CA GLU A 36 -7.81 -7.06 -19.43
C GLU A 36 -9.04 -7.41 -20.29
N ARG A 37 -9.76 -8.48 -19.92
CA ARG A 37 -10.97 -8.92 -20.63
C ARG A 37 -12.21 -8.08 -20.32
N LEU A 38 -12.14 -7.18 -19.34
CA LEU A 38 -13.22 -6.30 -18.95
C LEU A 38 -13.09 -4.94 -19.62
N ALA A 39 -14.21 -4.30 -19.93
CA ALA A 39 -14.23 -2.89 -20.32
C ALA A 39 -13.72 -1.99 -19.17
N PRO A 40 -13.21 -0.78 -19.43
CA PRO A 40 -12.63 0.08 -18.39
C PRO A 40 -13.54 0.30 -17.17
N GLU A 41 -14.83 0.58 -17.40
CA GLU A 41 -15.82 0.76 -16.33
C GLU A 41 -16.06 -0.53 -15.51
N GLU A 42 -16.06 -1.68 -16.19
CA GLU A 42 -16.20 -2.99 -15.55
C GLU A 42 -14.96 -3.34 -14.71
N ARG A 43 -13.74 -2.96 -15.19
CA ARG A 43 -12.49 -3.11 -14.42
C ARG A 43 -12.57 -2.31 -13.12
N ALA A 44 -12.93 -1.03 -13.22
CA ALA A 44 -13.06 -0.15 -12.07
C ALA A 44 -14.10 -0.69 -11.07
N ARG A 45 -15.24 -1.18 -11.57
CA ARG A 45 -16.27 -1.80 -10.72
C ARG A 45 -15.76 -3.06 -10.03
N ALA A 46 -15.10 -3.97 -10.74
CA ALA A 46 -14.57 -5.21 -10.18
C ALA A 46 -13.53 -4.92 -9.10
N GLN A 47 -12.57 -4.04 -9.37
CA GLN A 47 -11.56 -3.62 -8.40
C GLN A 47 -12.19 -2.95 -7.18
N GLY A 48 -13.09 -2.00 -7.37
CA GLY A 48 -13.78 -1.31 -6.29
C GLY A 48 -14.55 -2.28 -5.39
N LEU A 49 -15.26 -3.27 -5.97
CA LEU A 49 -15.98 -4.30 -5.21
C LEU A 49 -15.03 -5.12 -4.32
N VAL A 50 -13.88 -5.54 -4.85
CA VAL A 50 -12.89 -6.29 -4.08
C VAL A 50 -12.34 -5.42 -2.95
N MET A 51 -11.91 -4.19 -3.26
CA MET A 51 -11.32 -3.29 -2.27
C MET A 51 -12.28 -2.97 -1.13
N ASP A 52 -13.54 -2.65 -1.44
CA ASP A 52 -14.55 -2.37 -0.41
C ASP A 52 -14.89 -3.62 0.41
N THR A 53 -14.89 -4.80 -0.23
CA THR A 53 -15.12 -6.06 0.47
C THR A 53 -13.99 -6.36 1.43
N LEU A 54 -12.75 -6.17 1.03
CA LEU A 54 -11.58 -6.39 1.90
C LEU A 54 -11.58 -5.41 3.08
N ARG A 55 -11.86 -4.12 2.85
CA ARG A 55 -11.99 -3.13 3.93
C ARG A 55 -13.12 -3.45 4.89
N GLY A 56 -14.26 -3.87 4.36
CA GLY A 56 -15.47 -4.17 5.16
C GLY A 56 -15.62 -5.63 5.58
N MET A 57 -14.64 -6.50 5.33
CA MET A 57 -14.78 -7.96 5.46
C MET A 57 -15.23 -8.40 6.85
N GLU A 58 -14.65 -7.83 7.90
CA GLU A 58 -14.99 -8.19 9.28
C GLU A 58 -16.44 -7.77 9.63
N ARG A 59 -16.92 -6.61 9.13
CA ARG A 59 -18.33 -6.22 9.27
C ARG A 59 -19.25 -7.17 8.51
N ALA A 60 -18.91 -7.52 7.26
CA ALA A 60 -19.68 -8.46 6.45
C ALA A 60 -19.77 -9.83 7.15
N ASP A 61 -18.67 -10.34 7.66
CA ASP A 61 -18.64 -11.61 8.40
C ASP A 61 -19.51 -11.57 9.67
N ARG A 62 -19.49 -10.48 10.44
CA ARG A 62 -20.37 -10.30 11.62
C ARG A 62 -21.85 -10.31 11.26
N MET A 63 -22.21 -9.69 10.13
CA MET A 63 -23.60 -9.70 9.66
C MET A 63 -24.01 -11.11 9.20
N LEU A 64 -23.15 -11.79 8.45
CA LEU A 64 -23.37 -13.13 7.93
C LEU A 64 -23.48 -14.18 9.04
N GLN A 65 -22.66 -14.08 10.08
CA GLN A 65 -22.61 -15.03 11.19
C GLN A 65 -23.99 -15.24 11.85
N LYS A 66 -24.82 -14.21 11.92
CA LYS A 66 -26.18 -14.27 12.47
C LYS A 66 -27.14 -15.14 11.65
N HIS A 67 -26.78 -15.42 10.38
CA HIS A 67 -27.67 -16.09 9.41
C HIS A 67 -27.10 -17.42 8.87
N LEU A 68 -25.87 -17.75 9.23
CA LEU A 68 -25.19 -18.98 8.81
C LEU A 68 -25.08 -19.95 9.98
N ARG A 69 -25.76 -21.11 9.89
CA ARG A 69 -25.65 -22.18 10.89
C ARG A 69 -24.33 -22.94 10.80
N LYS A 70 -23.79 -23.02 9.59
CA LYS A 70 -22.52 -23.68 9.27
C LYS A 70 -21.79 -22.81 8.22
N GLU A 71 -20.49 -22.76 8.31
CA GLU A 71 -19.67 -22.05 7.34
C GLU A 71 -19.74 -22.74 5.97
N PRO A 72 -20.14 -22.01 4.91
CA PRO A 72 -20.16 -22.57 3.56
C PRO A 72 -18.75 -22.64 2.97
N SER A 73 -18.61 -23.18 1.75
CA SER A 73 -17.34 -23.11 1.00
C SER A 73 -16.88 -21.67 0.83
N LEU A 74 -15.55 -21.47 0.71
CA LEU A 74 -14.94 -20.15 0.58
C LEU A 74 -15.59 -19.29 -0.52
N THR A 75 -15.77 -19.86 -1.73
CA THR A 75 -16.42 -19.15 -2.84
C THR A 75 -17.83 -18.68 -2.52
N VAL A 76 -18.62 -19.49 -1.82
CA VAL A 76 -19.97 -19.08 -1.39
C VAL A 76 -19.91 -18.02 -0.30
N LYS A 77 -18.99 -18.14 0.65
CA LYS A 77 -18.76 -17.13 1.68
C LYS A 77 -18.36 -15.79 1.05
N ASN A 78 -17.45 -15.79 0.08
CA ASN A 78 -17.02 -14.59 -0.63
C ASN A 78 -18.13 -13.98 -1.50
N ALA A 79 -18.98 -14.81 -2.13
CA ALA A 79 -20.17 -14.32 -2.83
C ALA A 79 -21.16 -13.63 -1.88
N LEU A 80 -21.34 -14.17 -0.67
CA LEU A 80 -22.16 -13.55 0.37
C LEU A 80 -21.55 -12.25 0.89
N ARG A 81 -20.23 -12.19 1.13
CA ARG A 81 -19.50 -10.97 1.53
C ARG A 81 -19.68 -9.86 0.49
N LEU A 82 -19.43 -10.16 -0.79
CA LEU A 82 -19.65 -9.21 -1.89
C LEU A 82 -21.11 -8.72 -1.94
N GLY A 83 -22.07 -9.63 -1.80
CA GLY A 83 -23.49 -9.26 -1.78
C GLY A 83 -23.86 -8.35 -0.62
N VAL A 84 -23.32 -8.61 0.58
CA VAL A 84 -23.50 -7.73 1.76
C VAL A 84 -22.90 -6.35 1.49
N ILE A 85 -21.70 -6.28 0.92
CA ILE A 85 -21.06 -4.99 0.59
C ILE A 85 -21.88 -4.19 -0.42
N GLU A 86 -22.36 -4.81 -1.50
CA GLU A 86 -23.16 -4.12 -2.49
C GLU A 86 -24.48 -3.62 -1.91
N ILE A 87 -25.18 -4.45 -1.12
CA ILE A 87 -26.49 -4.07 -0.54
C ILE A 87 -26.29 -3.08 0.61
N CYS A 88 -25.42 -3.38 1.56
CA CYS A 88 -25.37 -2.67 2.84
C CYS A 88 -24.44 -1.46 2.83
N ALA A 89 -23.24 -1.57 2.22
CA ALA A 89 -22.27 -0.48 2.16
C ALA A 89 -22.48 0.44 0.96
N ARG A 90 -22.66 -0.15 -0.25
CA ARG A 90 -22.84 0.61 -1.49
C ARG A 90 -24.28 1.04 -1.77
N ARG A 91 -25.25 0.55 -1.00
CA ARG A 91 -26.67 0.89 -1.16
C ARG A 91 -27.23 0.52 -2.54
N GLU A 92 -26.70 -0.51 -3.18
CA GLU A 92 -27.19 -0.97 -4.46
C GLU A 92 -28.57 -1.67 -4.33
N ALA A 93 -29.35 -1.67 -5.41
CA ALA A 93 -30.68 -2.28 -5.43
C ALA A 93 -30.63 -3.79 -5.10
N GLY A 94 -31.06 -4.17 -3.91
CA GLY A 94 -30.88 -5.50 -3.34
C GLY A 94 -31.40 -6.64 -4.22
N HIS A 95 -32.54 -6.46 -4.93
CA HIS A 95 -33.09 -7.49 -5.81
C HIS A 95 -32.12 -7.87 -6.96
N GLY A 96 -31.51 -6.86 -7.60
CA GLY A 96 -30.53 -7.07 -8.68
C GLY A 96 -29.26 -7.76 -8.18
N VAL A 97 -28.77 -7.36 -7.00
CA VAL A 97 -27.59 -7.93 -6.34
C VAL A 97 -27.85 -9.40 -6.00
N VAL A 98 -28.95 -9.72 -5.31
CA VAL A 98 -29.31 -11.09 -4.93
C VAL A 98 -29.37 -12.00 -6.18
N ASN A 99 -30.09 -11.57 -7.23
CA ASN A 99 -30.22 -12.37 -8.46
C ASN A 99 -28.85 -12.64 -9.11
N SER A 100 -27.97 -11.65 -9.14
CA SER A 100 -26.62 -11.80 -9.72
C SER A 100 -25.79 -12.84 -8.99
N TYR A 101 -25.73 -12.82 -7.65
CA TYR A 101 -24.96 -13.81 -6.90
C TYR A 101 -25.59 -15.18 -6.90
N VAL A 102 -26.93 -15.29 -6.89
CA VAL A 102 -27.62 -16.57 -7.09
C VAL A 102 -27.26 -17.18 -8.45
N GLU A 103 -27.23 -16.36 -9.49
CA GLU A 103 -26.86 -16.81 -10.84
C GLU A 103 -25.38 -17.25 -10.90
N LEU A 104 -24.45 -16.45 -10.35
CA LEU A 104 -23.03 -16.78 -10.29
C LEU A 104 -22.79 -18.13 -9.60
N ILE A 105 -23.43 -18.35 -8.45
CA ILE A 105 -23.28 -19.60 -7.71
C ILE A 105 -23.98 -20.77 -8.43
N SER A 106 -25.11 -20.54 -9.10
CA SER A 106 -25.80 -21.59 -9.87
C SER A 106 -24.95 -22.13 -11.04
N ARG A 107 -24.10 -21.28 -11.63
CA ARG A 107 -23.18 -21.65 -12.73
C ARG A 107 -21.90 -22.37 -12.23
N ASN A 108 -21.62 -22.35 -10.95
CA ASN A 108 -20.47 -23.02 -10.33
C ASN A 108 -20.82 -24.46 -10.02
N LYS A 109 -20.28 -25.44 -10.80
CA LYS A 109 -20.61 -26.87 -10.69
C LYS A 109 -20.48 -27.41 -9.25
N ARG A 110 -19.50 -26.94 -8.46
CA ARG A 110 -19.26 -27.42 -7.07
C ARG A 110 -20.24 -26.81 -6.07
N ASN A 111 -20.72 -25.58 -6.31
CA ASN A 111 -21.47 -24.81 -5.35
C ASN A 111 -22.94 -24.59 -5.76
N ALA A 112 -23.38 -25.05 -6.93
CA ALA A 112 -24.72 -24.80 -7.49
C ALA A 112 -25.85 -25.18 -6.54
N MET A 113 -25.69 -26.22 -5.72
CA MET A 113 -26.65 -26.63 -4.70
C MET A 113 -26.88 -25.59 -3.60
N LEU A 114 -25.90 -24.68 -3.39
CA LEU A 114 -25.96 -23.64 -2.35
C LEU A 114 -26.63 -22.33 -2.85
N LYS A 115 -27.13 -22.26 -4.10
CA LYS A 115 -27.82 -21.07 -4.63
C LYS A 115 -29.02 -20.64 -3.78
N GLY A 116 -29.74 -21.62 -3.20
CA GLY A 116 -30.84 -21.37 -2.27
C GLY A 116 -30.40 -20.70 -0.96
N LEU A 117 -29.26 -21.10 -0.43
CA LEU A 117 -28.64 -20.47 0.73
C LEU A 117 -28.29 -19.02 0.43
N VAL A 118 -27.60 -18.75 -0.70
CA VAL A 118 -27.23 -17.40 -1.11
C VAL A 118 -28.46 -16.50 -1.24
N ASN A 119 -29.51 -16.97 -1.91
CA ASN A 119 -30.77 -16.24 -2.02
C ASN A 119 -31.40 -15.93 -0.64
N ALA A 120 -31.50 -16.94 0.22
CA ALA A 120 -32.15 -16.80 1.53
C ALA A 120 -31.38 -15.85 2.47
N VAL A 121 -30.04 -15.90 2.44
CA VAL A 121 -29.21 -15.05 3.29
C VAL A 121 -29.19 -13.60 2.79
N LEU A 122 -28.89 -13.37 1.49
CA LEU A 122 -28.80 -11.99 0.97
C LEU A 122 -30.13 -11.24 1.00
N ARG A 123 -31.28 -11.92 0.83
CA ARG A 123 -32.58 -11.28 0.97
C ARG A 123 -32.83 -10.68 2.34
N LYS A 124 -32.22 -11.20 3.40
CA LYS A 124 -32.34 -10.66 4.76
C LYS A 124 -31.72 -9.27 4.91
N PHE A 125 -30.80 -8.91 4.03
CA PHE A 125 -30.12 -7.62 4.06
C PHE A 125 -30.76 -6.55 3.18
N THR A 126 -31.77 -6.91 2.37
CA THR A 126 -32.37 -5.97 1.42
C THR A 126 -33.23 -4.90 2.05
N THR A 127 -33.67 -5.06 3.29
CA THR A 127 -34.48 -4.10 4.03
C THR A 127 -33.66 -3.38 5.09
N ASP A 128 -33.23 -4.09 6.13
CA ASP A 128 -32.60 -3.50 7.32
C ASP A 128 -31.08 -3.60 7.31
N GLY A 129 -30.52 -4.23 6.26
CA GLY A 129 -29.06 -4.44 6.12
C GLY A 129 -28.24 -3.15 6.16
N PRO A 130 -28.63 -2.09 5.42
CA PRO A 130 -27.95 -0.82 5.44
C PRO A 130 -27.83 -0.17 6.82
N GLU A 131 -28.91 -0.11 7.59
CA GLU A 131 -28.91 0.45 8.95
C GLU A 131 -28.07 -0.41 9.90
N ALA A 132 -28.22 -1.75 9.79
CA ALA A 132 -27.43 -2.69 10.58
C ALA A 132 -25.93 -2.57 10.29
N TRP A 133 -25.54 -2.28 9.04
CA TRP A 133 -24.14 -2.03 8.65
C TRP A 133 -23.60 -0.77 9.32
N ASP A 134 -24.34 0.33 9.28
CA ASP A 134 -23.90 1.61 9.86
C ASP A 134 -23.76 1.55 11.38
N ALA A 135 -24.57 0.74 12.04
CA ALA A 135 -24.51 0.53 13.49
C ALA A 135 -23.29 -0.31 13.95
N LEU A 136 -22.56 -0.94 13.01
CA LEU A 136 -21.36 -1.70 13.36
C LEU A 136 -20.17 -0.78 13.61
N ARG A 137 -19.33 -1.16 14.59
CA ARG A 137 -18.03 -0.51 14.78
C ARG A 137 -17.13 -0.65 13.57
N THR A 138 -16.08 0.16 13.51
CA THR A 138 -14.99 0.04 12.53
C THR A 138 -14.46 -1.40 12.49
N PRO A 139 -14.22 -1.96 11.28
CA PRO A 139 -13.62 -3.29 11.13
C PRO A 139 -12.24 -3.35 11.78
N ARG A 140 -11.95 -4.48 12.39
CA ARG A 140 -10.60 -4.74 12.95
C ARG A 140 -9.77 -5.57 11.97
N MET A 141 -8.48 -5.33 11.99
CA MET A 141 -7.52 -6.20 11.32
C MET A 141 -7.60 -7.64 11.87
N PRO A 142 -7.21 -8.66 11.08
CA PRO A 142 -7.07 -10.03 11.57
C PRO A 142 -6.15 -10.11 12.81
N LYS A 143 -6.46 -11.01 13.73
CA LYS A 143 -5.75 -11.11 15.01
C LYS A 143 -4.24 -11.28 14.87
N TRP A 144 -3.81 -12.11 13.91
CA TRP A 144 -2.39 -12.38 13.68
C TRP A 144 -1.55 -11.12 13.45
N LEU A 145 -2.15 -10.06 12.89
CA LEU A 145 -1.51 -8.78 12.65
C LEU A 145 -1.85 -7.75 13.73
N ARG A 146 -3.12 -7.73 14.15
CA ARG A 146 -3.59 -6.74 15.12
C ARG A 146 -2.93 -6.88 16.48
N ASP A 147 -2.77 -8.11 16.96
CA ASP A 147 -2.28 -8.37 18.32
C ASP A 147 -0.80 -7.88 18.48
N PRO A 148 0.16 -8.22 17.60
CA PRO A 148 1.53 -7.68 17.66
C PRO A 148 1.57 -6.15 17.54
N LEU A 149 0.78 -5.58 16.62
CA LEU A 149 0.74 -4.13 16.46
C LEU A 149 0.13 -3.43 17.69
N ALA A 150 -0.88 -4.03 18.35
CA ALA A 150 -1.46 -3.49 19.56
C ALA A 150 -0.52 -3.60 20.76
N GLU A 151 0.35 -4.60 20.81
CA GLU A 151 1.44 -4.71 21.79
C GLU A 151 2.47 -3.60 21.58
N ALA A 152 2.87 -3.35 20.34
CA ALA A 152 3.87 -2.33 19.99
C ALA A 152 3.36 -0.89 20.20
N TRP A 153 2.16 -0.58 19.73
CA TRP A 153 1.65 0.79 19.64
C TRP A 153 0.53 1.11 20.62
N GLY A 154 -0.06 0.13 21.26
CA GLY A 154 -1.23 0.27 22.10
C GLY A 154 -2.56 0.15 21.35
N ALA A 155 -3.60 -0.23 22.06
CA ALA A 155 -4.92 -0.51 21.49
C ALA A 155 -5.61 0.73 20.87
N LYS A 156 -5.38 1.93 21.44
CA LYS A 156 -6.01 3.18 20.98
C LYS A 156 -5.45 3.66 19.63
N PRO A 157 -4.12 3.75 19.41
CA PRO A 157 -3.56 4.04 18.09
C PRO A 157 -3.98 3.03 17.03
N ILE A 158 -4.00 1.73 17.36
CA ILE A 158 -4.43 0.71 16.39
C ILE A 158 -5.89 0.90 15.99
N ALA A 159 -6.78 1.24 16.91
CA ALA A 159 -8.17 1.55 16.56
C ALA A 159 -8.28 2.78 15.63
N ALA A 160 -7.48 3.80 15.85
CA ALA A 160 -7.43 4.99 14.97
C ALA A 160 -6.87 4.64 13.58
N MET A 161 -5.83 3.80 13.50
CA MET A 161 -5.32 3.28 12.22
C MET A 161 -6.39 2.48 11.46
N GLU A 162 -7.14 1.61 12.17
CA GLU A 162 -8.24 0.82 11.60
C GLU A 162 -9.33 1.72 11.00
N GLU A 163 -9.63 2.87 11.62
CA GLU A 163 -10.58 3.86 11.09
C GLU A 163 -10.10 4.46 9.76
N VAL A 164 -8.85 4.89 9.70
CA VAL A 164 -8.24 5.44 8.48
C VAL A 164 -8.15 4.39 7.37
N GLN A 165 -7.78 3.15 7.71
CA GLN A 165 -7.73 2.05 6.76
C GLN A 165 -9.10 1.71 6.18
N PHE A 166 -10.15 1.75 7.00
CA PHE A 166 -11.52 1.52 6.57
C PHE A 166 -12.04 2.64 5.66
N ALA A 167 -11.71 3.88 5.96
CA ALA A 167 -12.07 5.03 5.12
C ALA A 167 -11.42 4.98 3.73
N GLY A 168 -10.28 4.30 3.60
CA GLY A 168 -9.50 4.24 2.38
C GLY A 168 -8.55 5.42 2.20
N ALA A 169 -7.73 5.35 1.15
CA ALA A 169 -6.68 6.34 0.90
C ALA A 169 -7.12 7.37 -0.14
N PRO A 170 -6.90 8.67 0.09
CA PRO A 170 -6.88 9.65 -0.98
C PRO A 170 -5.71 9.38 -1.95
N LEU A 171 -5.71 10.03 -3.10
CA LEU A 171 -4.61 9.96 -4.06
C LEU A 171 -3.58 11.04 -3.76
N ASP A 172 -2.35 10.62 -3.50
CA ASP A 172 -1.22 11.54 -3.33
C ASP A 172 -0.33 11.54 -4.56
N LEU A 173 0.12 12.74 -4.92
CA LEU A 173 1.01 13.01 -6.04
C LEU A 173 2.27 13.70 -5.55
N THR A 174 3.41 13.36 -6.15
CA THR A 174 4.65 14.13 -6.03
C THR A 174 4.84 14.95 -7.30
N ALA A 175 4.95 16.26 -7.16
CA ALA A 175 5.16 17.19 -8.27
C ALA A 175 6.60 17.13 -8.76
N LYS A 176 6.79 17.22 -10.09
CA LYS A 176 8.10 17.40 -10.72
C LYS A 176 8.59 18.85 -10.56
N GLY A 177 7.69 19.81 -10.63
CA GLY A 177 7.94 21.24 -10.45
C GLY A 177 7.37 21.79 -9.15
N ASP A 178 6.72 22.96 -9.25
CA ASP A 178 6.08 23.62 -8.11
C ASP A 178 4.82 22.86 -7.66
N ALA A 179 4.87 22.33 -6.45
CA ALA A 179 3.77 21.57 -5.86
C ALA A 179 2.56 22.44 -5.52
N ALA A 180 2.76 23.71 -5.16
CA ALA A 180 1.66 24.62 -4.86
C ALA A 180 0.88 24.97 -6.13
N ALA A 181 1.58 25.28 -7.24
CA ALA A 181 0.96 25.50 -8.54
C ALA A 181 0.22 24.26 -9.05
N LEU A 182 0.77 23.05 -8.82
CA LEU A 182 0.09 21.80 -9.16
C LEU A 182 -1.18 21.60 -8.31
N ALA A 183 -1.12 21.87 -7.02
CA ALA A 183 -2.27 21.74 -6.12
C ALA A 183 -3.41 22.69 -6.53
N GLU A 184 -3.09 23.95 -6.85
CA GLU A 184 -4.06 24.93 -7.36
C GLU A 184 -4.71 24.46 -8.67
N ARG A 185 -3.88 24.02 -9.62
CA ARG A 185 -4.32 23.54 -10.95
C ARG A 185 -5.28 22.35 -10.86
N LEU A 186 -5.03 21.43 -9.94
CA LEU A 186 -5.85 20.23 -9.74
C LEU A 186 -6.99 20.41 -8.73
N GLY A 187 -7.13 21.59 -8.09
CA GLY A 187 -8.08 21.79 -7.01
C GLY A 187 -7.81 20.87 -5.80
N ALA A 188 -6.54 20.60 -5.53
CA ALA A 188 -6.06 19.63 -4.57
C ALA A 188 -5.49 20.27 -3.31
N GLU A 189 -5.31 19.50 -2.25
CA GLU A 189 -4.68 19.94 -1.00
C GLU A 189 -3.14 19.81 -1.10
N LEU A 190 -2.42 20.88 -0.79
CA LEU A 190 -0.97 20.82 -0.58
C LEU A 190 -0.68 20.38 0.86
N LEU A 191 -0.05 19.23 1.03
CA LEU A 191 0.34 18.72 2.34
C LEU A 191 1.63 19.37 2.85
N PRO A 192 1.86 19.40 4.16
CA PRO A 192 3.09 19.99 4.75
C PRO A 192 4.39 19.42 4.18
N THR A 193 4.39 18.11 3.83
CA THR A 193 5.52 17.45 3.15
C THR A 193 5.73 17.89 1.71
N GLY A 194 4.83 18.72 1.13
CA GLY A 194 4.87 19.12 -0.27
C GLY A 194 4.30 18.08 -1.24
N SER A 195 3.62 17.05 -0.77
CA SER A 195 2.80 16.17 -1.61
C SER A 195 1.46 16.83 -1.90
N VAL A 196 0.88 16.55 -3.08
CA VAL A 196 -0.41 17.09 -3.52
C VAL A 196 -1.46 16.00 -3.38
N ARG A 197 -2.54 16.26 -2.61
CA ARG A 197 -3.57 15.27 -2.24
C ARG A 197 -4.90 15.55 -2.88
N LEU A 198 -5.44 14.56 -3.62
CA LEU A 198 -6.79 14.56 -4.16
C LEU A 198 -7.67 13.55 -3.40
N ARG A 199 -8.84 14.02 -2.93
CA ARG A 199 -9.82 13.16 -2.24
C ARG A 199 -10.67 12.35 -3.23
N ASP A 200 -11.06 12.98 -4.34
CA ASP A 200 -11.88 12.40 -5.41
C ASP A 200 -11.14 12.53 -6.73
N SER A 201 -10.25 11.58 -7.03
CA SER A 201 -9.35 11.68 -8.19
C SER A 201 -9.94 11.19 -9.51
N GLY A 202 -11.01 10.38 -9.48
CA GLY A 202 -11.48 9.71 -10.68
C GLY A 202 -10.43 8.81 -11.32
N GLN A 203 -10.33 8.84 -12.66
CA GLN A 203 -9.32 8.11 -13.39
C GLN A 203 -7.99 8.88 -13.38
N VAL A 204 -6.95 8.33 -12.75
CA VAL A 204 -5.64 8.97 -12.57
C VAL A 204 -5.01 9.41 -13.89
N THR A 205 -5.11 8.58 -14.94
CA THR A 205 -4.55 8.88 -16.27
C THR A 205 -5.28 10.01 -17.00
N ALA A 206 -6.46 10.41 -16.54
CA ALA A 206 -7.21 11.54 -17.09
C ALA A 206 -6.93 12.87 -16.38
N LEU A 207 -6.18 12.84 -15.27
CA LEU A 207 -5.82 14.05 -14.55
C LEU A 207 -4.83 14.90 -15.35
N ASP A 208 -5.01 16.21 -15.30
CA ASP A 208 -4.14 17.16 -15.96
C ASP A 208 -2.68 17.02 -15.50
N GLY A 209 -1.74 17.03 -16.44
CA GLY A 209 -0.31 16.84 -16.18
C GLY A 209 0.14 15.36 -16.10
N TYR A 210 -0.75 14.38 -16.26
CA TYR A 210 -0.35 12.97 -16.28
C TYR A 210 0.52 12.66 -17.52
N GLU A 211 -0.01 12.94 -18.73
CA GLU A 211 0.69 12.65 -19.99
C GLU A 211 1.96 13.48 -20.17
N THR A 212 2.00 14.70 -19.65
CA THR A 212 3.18 15.58 -19.70
C THR A 212 4.24 15.24 -18.65
N GLY A 213 3.92 14.31 -17.71
CA GLY A 213 4.84 13.90 -16.67
C GLY A 213 5.14 14.97 -15.62
N ASP A 214 4.19 15.88 -15.37
CA ASP A 214 4.33 16.96 -14.39
C ASP A 214 4.38 16.45 -12.95
N TRP A 215 3.96 15.21 -12.74
CA TRP A 215 3.86 14.54 -11.44
C TRP A 215 3.82 13.02 -11.60
N TRP A 216 3.94 12.33 -10.46
CA TRP A 216 3.73 10.88 -10.34
C TRP A 216 2.96 10.53 -9.07
N VAL A 217 2.30 9.38 -9.08
CA VAL A 217 1.58 8.86 -7.91
C VAL A 217 2.57 8.37 -6.86
N GLN A 218 2.47 8.92 -5.67
CA GLN A 218 3.30 8.51 -4.53
C GLN A 218 2.64 8.98 -3.23
N ASP A 219 2.41 8.05 -2.30
CA ASP A 219 1.89 8.38 -0.98
C ASP A 219 2.81 9.38 -0.25
N ALA A 220 2.23 10.28 0.52
CA ALA A 220 2.96 11.33 1.23
C ALA A 220 4.06 10.76 2.14
N ALA A 221 3.80 9.64 2.83
CA ALA A 221 4.81 8.96 3.65
C ALA A 221 5.91 8.31 2.81
N ALA A 222 5.55 7.70 1.66
CA ALA A 222 6.53 7.11 0.74
C ALA A 222 7.46 8.14 0.08
N ALA A 223 7.06 9.41 0.06
CA ALA A 223 7.88 10.51 -0.46
C ALA A 223 8.92 11.03 0.57
N VAL A 224 8.74 10.75 1.86
CA VAL A 224 9.59 11.25 2.96
C VAL A 224 11.05 10.75 2.85
N PRO A 225 11.34 9.47 2.60
CA PRO A 225 12.73 8.99 2.59
C PRO A 225 13.64 9.71 1.60
N ALA A 226 13.17 9.94 0.37
CA ALA A 226 13.97 10.66 -0.63
C ALA A 226 14.19 12.13 -0.28
N LYS A 227 13.23 12.77 0.44
CA LYS A 227 13.39 14.14 0.96
C LYS A 227 14.42 14.21 2.08
N ILE A 228 14.47 13.21 2.96
CA ILE A 228 15.47 13.09 4.02
C ILE A 228 16.85 12.80 3.41
N LEU A 229 16.93 11.94 2.38
CA LEU A 229 18.19 11.71 1.67
C LEU A 229 18.75 13.00 1.07
N ASN A 230 17.87 13.90 0.61
CA ASN A 230 18.23 15.21 0.07
C ASN A 230 19.34 15.13 -0.98
N ALA A 231 19.12 14.31 -2.01
CA ALA A 231 20.07 14.09 -3.09
C ALA A 231 20.40 15.41 -3.82
N GLN A 232 21.68 15.65 -4.08
CA GLN A 232 22.16 16.89 -4.70
C GLN A 232 22.46 16.69 -6.19
N ALA A 233 22.38 17.79 -6.96
CA ALA A 233 22.69 17.75 -8.37
C ALA A 233 24.12 17.23 -8.64
N GLY A 234 24.23 16.22 -9.51
CA GLY A 234 25.49 15.57 -9.86
C GLY A 234 26.00 14.52 -8.87
N GLU A 235 25.38 14.39 -7.68
CA GLU A 235 25.70 13.41 -6.66
C GLU A 235 25.45 11.97 -7.16
N LYS A 236 26.31 11.04 -6.81
CA LYS A 236 26.20 9.62 -7.15
C LYS A 236 25.31 8.92 -6.14
N VAL A 237 24.10 8.59 -6.54
CA VAL A 237 23.08 8.01 -5.65
C VAL A 237 22.69 6.61 -6.09
N LEU A 238 22.55 5.69 -5.14
CA LEU A 238 22.00 4.35 -5.36
C LEU A 238 20.61 4.24 -4.71
N ASP A 239 19.65 3.77 -5.48
CA ASP A 239 18.30 3.43 -5.02
C ASP A 239 18.16 1.91 -5.03
N LEU A 240 18.25 1.30 -3.85
CA LEU A 240 18.14 -0.14 -3.65
C LEU A 240 16.68 -0.53 -3.46
N CYS A 241 16.24 -1.57 -4.18
CA CYS A 241 14.85 -2.02 -4.25
C CYS A 241 13.90 -0.95 -4.83
N SER A 242 14.37 -0.32 -5.91
CA SER A 242 13.85 0.96 -6.45
C SER A 242 12.42 0.92 -6.99
N ALA A 243 11.92 -0.25 -7.41
CA ALA A 243 10.63 -0.33 -8.07
C ALA A 243 9.43 -0.13 -7.12
N PRO A 244 8.43 0.65 -7.52
CA PRO A 244 8.07 1.12 -8.87
C PRO A 244 8.70 2.46 -9.32
N GLY A 245 9.66 3.04 -8.59
CA GLY A 245 10.47 4.16 -9.04
C GLY A 245 10.11 5.53 -8.45
N GLY A 246 9.14 5.66 -7.56
CA GLY A 246 8.73 6.95 -7.01
C GLY A 246 9.88 7.72 -6.33
N LYS A 247 10.72 7.04 -5.54
CA LYS A 247 11.90 7.62 -4.88
C LYS A 247 13.02 7.89 -5.89
N THR A 248 13.23 6.99 -6.87
CA THR A 248 14.13 7.21 -8.02
C THR A 248 13.81 8.51 -8.73
N LEU A 249 12.51 8.75 -9.05
CA LEU A 249 12.04 9.97 -9.72
C LEU A 249 12.34 11.22 -8.89
N GLN A 250 12.14 11.19 -7.57
CA GLN A 250 12.46 12.32 -6.69
C GLN A 250 13.96 12.68 -6.76
N MET A 251 14.83 11.69 -6.63
CA MET A 251 16.28 11.90 -6.66
C MET A 251 16.78 12.32 -8.04
N ALA A 252 16.23 11.72 -9.11
CA ALA A 252 16.54 12.13 -10.49
C ALA A 252 16.06 13.56 -10.79
N ASN A 253 14.90 13.94 -10.27
CA ASN A 253 14.36 15.30 -10.39
C ASN A 253 15.21 16.34 -9.66
N ALA A 254 15.88 15.96 -8.57
CA ALA A 254 16.87 16.80 -7.89
C ALA A 254 18.21 16.93 -8.67
N GLY A 255 18.34 16.25 -9.79
CA GLY A 255 19.53 16.30 -10.65
C GLY A 255 20.65 15.34 -10.26
N ALA A 256 20.40 14.40 -9.36
CA ALA A 256 21.36 13.38 -8.97
C ALA A 256 21.63 12.37 -10.10
N LYS A 257 22.82 11.75 -10.08
CA LYS A 257 23.18 10.61 -10.94
C LYS A 257 22.71 9.31 -10.30
N VAL A 258 21.42 8.99 -10.49
CA VAL A 258 20.77 7.87 -9.83
C VAL A 258 21.06 6.56 -10.55
N THR A 259 21.48 5.52 -9.78
CA THR A 259 21.42 4.12 -10.17
C THR A 259 20.24 3.49 -9.44
N ALA A 260 19.21 3.07 -10.17
CA ALA A 260 18.01 2.42 -9.64
C ALA A 260 18.15 0.91 -9.83
N LEU A 261 18.23 0.16 -8.74
CA LEU A 261 18.44 -1.29 -8.74
C LEU A 261 17.25 -2.01 -8.12
N ASP A 262 16.75 -3.03 -8.82
CA ASP A 262 15.73 -3.95 -8.31
C ASP A 262 15.96 -5.35 -8.89
N ILE A 263 15.63 -6.37 -8.12
CA ILE A 263 15.79 -7.77 -8.54
C ILE A 263 14.76 -8.17 -9.62
N SER A 264 13.61 -7.51 -9.65
CA SER A 264 12.48 -7.86 -10.51
C SER A 264 12.47 -7.09 -11.82
N ALA A 265 12.78 -7.76 -12.93
CA ALA A 265 12.68 -7.18 -14.28
C ALA A 265 11.27 -6.64 -14.58
N ASP A 266 10.22 -7.34 -14.13
CA ASP A 266 8.84 -6.92 -14.38
C ASP A 266 8.48 -5.63 -13.62
N ARG A 267 8.95 -5.49 -12.38
CA ARG A 267 8.75 -4.26 -11.62
C ARG A 267 9.54 -3.09 -12.20
N LEU A 268 10.74 -3.33 -12.74
CA LEU A 268 11.57 -2.31 -13.39
C LEU A 268 10.94 -1.73 -14.67
N LYS A 269 10.04 -2.44 -15.34
CA LYS A 269 9.29 -1.89 -16.49
C LYS A 269 8.56 -0.59 -16.09
N ARG A 270 7.96 -0.56 -14.91
CA ARG A 270 7.27 0.64 -14.39
C ARG A 270 8.25 1.79 -14.07
N VAL A 271 9.46 1.45 -13.63
CA VAL A 271 10.50 2.48 -13.43
C VAL A 271 10.86 3.14 -14.74
N HIS A 272 11.07 2.35 -15.82
CA HIS A 272 11.34 2.86 -17.16
C HIS A 272 10.18 3.71 -17.70
N GLU A 273 8.95 3.22 -17.62
CA GLU A 273 7.75 3.92 -18.07
C GLU A 273 7.59 5.28 -17.35
N ASN A 274 7.79 5.31 -16.05
CA ASN A 274 7.68 6.54 -15.26
C ASN A 274 8.82 7.52 -15.54
N LEU A 275 10.06 7.05 -15.69
CA LEU A 275 11.20 7.89 -16.08
C LEU A 275 10.96 8.53 -17.47
N GLU A 276 10.52 7.75 -18.44
CA GLU A 276 10.20 8.22 -19.80
C GLU A 276 9.07 9.25 -19.77
N ARG A 277 7.93 8.92 -19.12
CA ARG A 277 6.78 9.81 -19.01
C ARG A 277 7.13 11.14 -18.34
N CYS A 278 7.93 11.10 -17.27
CA CYS A 278 8.34 12.31 -16.56
C CYS A 278 9.55 13.03 -17.21
N GLY A 279 10.13 12.48 -18.28
CA GLY A 279 11.32 13.06 -18.92
C GLY A 279 12.54 13.11 -17.99
N LEU A 280 12.65 12.16 -17.05
CA LEU A 280 13.76 12.05 -16.09
C LEU A 280 14.70 10.92 -16.48
N LYS A 281 15.94 10.96 -15.97
CA LYS A 281 16.97 9.98 -16.32
C LYS A 281 17.56 9.33 -15.08
N ALA A 282 17.64 8.00 -15.08
CA ALA A 282 18.37 7.20 -14.12
C ALA A 282 19.00 6.00 -14.85
N LYS A 283 20.08 5.44 -14.30
CA LYS A 283 20.61 4.15 -14.75
C LYS A 283 19.80 3.04 -14.06
N VAL A 284 18.95 2.36 -14.81
CA VAL A 284 18.15 1.25 -14.28
C VAL A 284 18.92 -0.05 -14.45
N VAL A 285 19.06 -0.81 -13.36
CA VAL A 285 19.83 -2.04 -13.30
C VAL A 285 18.98 -3.15 -12.67
N GLN A 286 18.84 -4.27 -13.38
CA GLN A 286 18.32 -5.49 -12.79
C GLN A 286 19.45 -6.22 -12.08
N GLY A 287 19.28 -6.53 -10.79
CA GLY A 287 20.30 -7.25 -10.04
C GLY A 287 19.92 -7.45 -8.57
N ASP A 288 20.66 -8.32 -7.92
CA ASP A 288 20.56 -8.52 -6.48
C ASP A 288 21.33 -7.41 -5.74
N ALA A 289 20.68 -6.80 -4.76
CA ALA A 289 21.29 -5.75 -3.94
C ALA A 289 22.50 -6.27 -3.15
N LEU A 290 22.52 -7.55 -2.79
CA LEU A 290 23.62 -8.19 -2.06
C LEU A 290 24.87 -8.44 -2.93
N GLU A 291 24.67 -8.54 -4.25
CA GLU A 291 25.76 -8.76 -5.23
C GLU A 291 26.21 -7.47 -5.92
N HIS A 292 25.46 -6.39 -5.75
CA HIS A 292 25.75 -5.12 -6.43
C HIS A 292 27.09 -4.54 -5.99
N GLU A 293 27.86 -4.02 -6.95
CA GLU A 293 29.17 -3.40 -6.73
C GLU A 293 29.17 -1.91 -7.09
N GLY A 294 30.05 -1.16 -6.46
CA GLY A 294 30.21 0.26 -6.69
C GLY A 294 30.40 1.07 -5.41
N LYS A 295 30.60 2.38 -5.56
CA LYS A 295 30.70 3.34 -4.47
C LYS A 295 29.82 4.55 -4.76
N TYR A 296 29.10 4.99 -3.72
CA TYR A 296 28.06 6.02 -3.81
C TYR A 296 28.21 7.03 -2.68
N ASP A 297 27.81 8.27 -2.96
CA ASP A 297 27.82 9.37 -1.99
C ASP A 297 26.59 9.31 -1.07
N ALA A 298 25.48 8.82 -1.62
CA ALA A 298 24.25 8.59 -0.88
C ALA A 298 23.56 7.30 -1.38
N ILE A 299 22.94 6.59 -0.45
CA ILE A 299 22.15 5.38 -0.74
C ILE A 299 20.77 5.51 -0.11
N LEU A 300 19.74 5.16 -0.86
CA LEU A 300 18.40 4.92 -0.35
C LEU A 300 18.13 3.43 -0.40
N LEU A 301 17.86 2.83 0.75
CA LEU A 301 17.45 1.44 0.89
C LEU A 301 15.97 1.39 1.29
N ASP A 302 15.10 1.19 0.30
CA ASP A 302 13.66 0.92 0.50
C ASP A 302 13.49 -0.60 0.66
N ALA A 303 13.78 -1.09 1.87
CA ALA A 303 13.97 -2.50 2.08
C ALA A 303 12.69 -3.34 1.88
N PRO A 304 12.81 -4.55 1.29
CA PRO A 304 11.70 -5.48 1.25
C PRO A 304 11.17 -5.74 2.67
N CYS A 305 9.86 -5.59 2.86
CA CYS A 305 9.27 -5.68 4.19
C CYS A 305 7.85 -6.28 4.14
N SER A 306 7.23 -6.41 5.31
CA SER A 306 5.85 -6.90 5.44
C SER A 306 4.81 -6.02 4.74
N ALA A 307 5.12 -4.75 4.47
CA ALA A 307 4.26 -3.72 3.91
C ALA A 307 3.00 -3.42 4.75
N THR A 308 3.00 -3.75 6.03
CA THR A 308 1.85 -3.59 6.95
C THR A 308 1.41 -2.13 7.12
N GLY A 309 2.26 -1.17 6.79
CA GLY A 309 1.93 0.26 6.78
C GLY A 309 1.06 0.69 5.60
N THR A 310 0.92 -0.12 4.55
CA THR A 310 0.23 0.25 3.31
C THR A 310 -1.19 -0.31 3.19
N ILE A 311 -1.73 -0.92 4.23
CA ILE A 311 -3.06 -1.57 4.25
C ILE A 311 -4.18 -0.63 3.80
N ARG A 312 -4.06 0.66 4.10
CA ARG A 312 -5.00 1.69 3.65
C ARG A 312 -5.20 1.67 2.12
N ARG A 313 -4.13 1.43 1.36
CA ARG A 313 -4.12 1.31 -0.10
C ARG A 313 -4.20 -0.13 -0.59
N HIS A 314 -3.73 -1.07 0.23
CA HIS A 314 -3.62 -2.50 -0.07
C HIS A 314 -4.36 -3.34 0.99
N PRO A 315 -5.71 -3.25 1.06
CA PRO A 315 -6.50 -3.95 2.07
C PRO A 315 -6.51 -5.48 1.89
N ASP A 316 -5.91 -5.99 0.84
CA ASP A 316 -5.68 -7.41 0.59
C ASP A 316 -4.56 -8.00 1.47
N LEU A 317 -3.56 -7.21 1.84
CA LEU A 317 -2.40 -7.67 2.61
C LEU A 317 -2.75 -8.48 3.87
N PRO A 318 -3.66 -8.02 4.75
CA PRO A 318 -4.00 -8.75 5.97
C PRO A 318 -4.69 -10.10 5.72
N TYR A 319 -5.20 -10.34 4.52
CA TYR A 319 -5.92 -11.55 4.13
C TYR A 319 -5.14 -12.47 3.19
N ALA A 320 -4.15 -11.92 2.49
CA ALA A 320 -3.24 -12.66 1.64
C ALA A 320 -2.00 -13.19 2.38
N LYS A 321 -1.67 -12.58 3.52
CA LYS A 321 -0.53 -12.96 4.36
C LYS A 321 -1.02 -13.46 5.73
N ASP A 322 -0.17 -14.17 6.44
CA ASP A 322 -0.42 -14.73 7.77
C ASP A 322 0.69 -14.45 8.80
N GLY A 323 1.71 -13.67 8.38
CA GLY A 323 2.89 -13.33 9.20
C GLY A 323 4.02 -14.34 9.15
N SER A 324 3.85 -15.51 8.56
CA SER A 324 4.89 -16.57 8.51
C SER A 324 6.20 -16.15 7.84
N GLY A 325 6.14 -15.16 6.92
CA GLY A 325 7.31 -14.64 6.21
C GLY A 325 8.04 -13.49 6.91
N PHE A 326 7.62 -13.02 8.08
CA PHE A 326 8.22 -11.83 8.71
C PHE A 326 9.67 -12.04 9.10
N PHE A 327 9.99 -13.19 9.70
CA PHE A 327 11.34 -13.48 10.15
C PHE A 327 12.37 -13.44 9.02
N SER A 328 12.06 -14.04 7.88
CA SER A 328 12.97 -14.03 6.72
C SER A 328 13.16 -12.64 6.11
N LEU A 329 12.15 -11.75 6.23
CA LEU A 329 12.27 -10.36 5.81
C LEU A 329 13.17 -9.56 6.74
N ILE A 330 13.06 -9.78 8.05
CA ILE A 330 13.90 -9.15 9.08
C ILE A 330 15.37 -9.53 8.88
N GLU A 331 15.66 -10.82 8.69
CA GLU A 331 17.03 -11.31 8.38
C GLU A 331 17.57 -10.69 7.08
N LEU A 332 16.76 -10.62 6.03
CA LEU A 332 17.14 -10.01 4.77
C LEU A 332 17.47 -8.52 4.92
N GLN A 333 16.66 -7.79 5.69
CA GLN A 333 16.88 -6.36 5.96
C GLN A 333 18.20 -6.11 6.68
N GLU A 334 18.55 -6.95 7.66
CA GLU A 334 19.84 -6.89 8.37
C GLU A 334 21.02 -7.02 7.40
N VAL A 335 21.01 -8.05 6.57
CA VAL A 335 22.09 -8.30 5.60
C VAL A 335 22.15 -7.18 4.55
N MET A 336 21.00 -6.66 4.10
CA MET A 336 20.95 -5.55 3.14
C MET A 336 21.47 -4.23 3.72
N LEU A 337 21.21 -3.96 5.01
CA LEU A 337 21.75 -2.79 5.71
C LEU A 337 23.27 -2.86 5.77
N ASP A 338 23.85 -3.99 6.19
CA ASP A 338 25.28 -4.19 6.25
C ASP A 338 25.91 -4.08 4.84
N ARG A 339 25.26 -4.65 3.82
CA ARG A 339 25.71 -4.52 2.43
C ARG A 339 25.67 -3.05 1.96
N ALA A 340 24.62 -2.31 2.23
CA ALA A 340 24.49 -0.91 1.82
C ALA A 340 25.63 -0.04 2.42
N LEU A 341 26.01 -0.26 3.67
CA LEU A 341 27.15 0.44 4.29
C LEU A 341 28.45 0.20 3.54
N THR A 342 28.70 -1.01 3.02
CA THR A 342 29.91 -1.31 2.24
C THR A 342 29.96 -0.60 0.89
N LEU A 343 28.83 -0.13 0.38
CA LEU A 343 28.71 0.59 -0.89
C LEU A 343 28.84 2.12 -0.74
N LEU A 344 28.88 2.64 0.49
CA LEU A 344 29.08 4.06 0.72
C LEU A 344 30.53 4.49 0.53
N ASN A 345 30.70 5.71 0.01
CA ASN A 345 31.94 6.46 0.13
C ASN A 345 32.16 6.89 1.60
N PRO A 346 33.43 7.09 2.06
CA PRO A 346 33.68 7.71 3.36
C PRO A 346 32.91 9.03 3.50
N GLY A 347 32.23 9.25 4.64
CA GLY A 347 31.37 10.41 4.87
C GLY A 347 30.03 10.39 4.14
N GLY A 348 29.73 9.33 3.39
CA GLY A 348 28.45 9.13 2.71
C GLY A 348 27.31 8.88 3.68
N ARG A 349 26.07 8.96 3.15
CA ARG A 349 24.85 8.76 3.95
C ARG A 349 23.95 7.67 3.37
N LEU A 350 23.29 6.93 4.25
CA LEU A 350 22.31 5.90 3.94
C LEU A 350 20.96 6.31 4.55
N VAL A 351 19.93 6.40 3.73
CA VAL A 351 18.55 6.42 4.23
C VAL A 351 17.99 5.01 4.12
N TYR A 352 17.69 4.42 5.28
CA TYR A 352 16.96 3.17 5.38
C TYR A 352 15.48 3.48 5.60
N CYS A 353 14.61 2.77 4.91
CA CYS A 353 13.18 2.86 5.14
C CYS A 353 12.45 1.56 4.86
N THR A 354 11.33 1.37 5.56
CA THR A 354 10.35 0.29 5.32
C THR A 354 8.95 0.84 5.38
N CYS A 355 8.06 0.30 4.55
CA CYS A 355 6.62 0.58 4.65
C CYS A 355 5.92 -0.38 5.64
N SER A 356 6.56 -0.66 6.76
CA SER A 356 6.09 -1.55 7.82
C SER A 356 5.69 -0.78 9.07
N LEU A 357 4.70 -1.32 9.80
CA LEU A 357 4.32 -0.88 11.15
C LEU A 357 4.98 -1.71 12.26
N LEU A 358 5.72 -2.77 11.90
CA LEU A 358 6.42 -3.61 12.87
C LEU A 358 7.71 -2.94 13.32
N PRO A 359 7.97 -2.78 14.63
CA PRO A 359 9.23 -2.24 15.13
C PRO A 359 10.45 -3.07 14.70
N ASP A 360 10.28 -4.39 14.57
CA ASP A 360 11.32 -5.31 14.14
C ASP A 360 11.84 -5.04 12.71
N GLU A 361 11.05 -4.36 11.88
CA GLU A 361 11.43 -3.95 10.52
C GLU A 361 11.86 -2.47 10.45
N GLY A 362 12.04 -1.82 11.58
CA GLY A 362 12.38 -0.41 11.70
C GLY A 362 13.35 -0.15 12.83
N GLU A 363 12.83 0.26 13.98
CA GLU A 363 13.58 0.69 15.15
C GLU A 363 14.61 -0.34 15.60
N VAL A 364 14.19 -1.61 15.74
CA VAL A 364 15.05 -2.72 16.20
C VAL A 364 16.21 -2.95 15.23
N GLN A 365 15.96 -2.91 13.91
CA GLN A 365 17.03 -3.03 12.90
C GLN A 365 18.14 -2.00 13.10
N ILE A 366 17.76 -0.78 13.46
CA ILE A 366 18.73 0.31 13.62
C ILE A 366 19.44 0.23 14.96
N GLU A 367 18.77 -0.11 16.04
CA GLU A 367 19.40 -0.36 17.34
C GLU A 367 20.47 -1.45 17.22
N GLU A 368 20.17 -2.58 16.57
CA GLU A 368 21.10 -3.67 16.34
C GLU A 368 22.23 -3.28 15.38
N LEU A 369 21.93 -2.54 14.30
CA LEU A 369 22.95 -2.04 13.36
C LEU A 369 23.98 -1.16 14.07
N LEU A 370 23.52 -0.20 14.88
CA LEU A 370 24.38 0.73 15.61
C LEU A 370 25.23 0.00 16.67
N ALA A 371 24.68 -1.03 17.31
CA ALA A 371 25.41 -1.84 18.28
C ALA A 371 26.60 -2.60 17.66
N ARG A 372 26.46 -3.08 16.40
CA ARG A 372 27.51 -3.82 15.69
C ARG A 372 28.44 -2.96 14.82
N ASN A 373 28.05 -1.69 14.53
CA ASN A 373 28.81 -0.79 13.65
C ASN A 373 29.15 0.55 14.33
N PRO A 374 30.19 0.64 15.17
CA PRO A 374 30.52 1.85 15.95
C PRO A 374 30.94 3.06 15.10
N ASN A 375 31.23 2.85 13.82
CA ASN A 375 31.56 3.89 12.85
C ASN A 375 30.33 4.42 12.08
N VAL A 376 29.13 4.00 12.44
CA VAL A 376 27.86 4.49 11.89
C VAL A 376 27.12 5.25 12.98
N GLN A 377 26.52 6.38 12.63
CA GLN A 377 25.69 7.17 13.54
C GLN A 377 24.41 7.65 12.85
N VAL A 378 23.38 7.92 13.63
CA VAL A 378 22.16 8.53 13.12
C VAL A 378 22.41 10.01 12.82
N ASP A 379 22.11 10.45 11.61
CA ASP A 379 22.13 11.86 11.20
C ASP A 379 20.81 12.52 11.57
N THR A 380 20.64 12.91 12.83
CA THR A 380 19.41 13.54 13.31
C THR A 380 19.16 14.90 12.65
N ALA A 381 20.22 15.61 12.22
CA ALA A 381 20.09 16.89 11.54
C ALA A 381 19.43 16.74 10.16
N ALA A 382 19.69 15.63 9.45
CA ALA A 382 19.03 15.36 8.17
C ALA A 382 17.52 15.14 8.32
N MET A 383 17.05 14.77 9.50
CA MET A 383 15.64 14.52 9.81
C MET A 383 14.95 15.68 10.52
N ASP A 384 15.66 16.76 10.81
CA ASP A 384 15.10 17.96 11.44
C ASP A 384 14.56 18.92 10.37
N LEU A 385 13.47 18.52 9.73
CA LEU A 385 12.82 19.26 8.65
C LEU A 385 11.56 19.97 9.19
N PRO A 386 11.21 21.17 8.66
CA PRO A 386 10.12 22.01 9.19
C PRO A 386 8.73 21.32 9.24
N TRP A 387 8.54 20.26 8.49
CA TRP A 387 7.28 19.52 8.41
C TRP A 387 7.29 18.22 9.24
N VAL A 388 8.42 17.89 9.89
CA VAL A 388 8.51 16.72 10.79
C VAL A 388 7.88 17.08 12.12
N GLU A 389 6.88 16.29 12.52
CA GLU A 389 6.21 16.45 13.80
C GLU A 389 6.95 15.65 14.89
N ASP A 390 6.97 16.18 16.11
CA ASP A 390 7.62 15.51 17.25
C ASP A 390 7.06 14.10 17.51
N ALA A 391 5.75 13.90 17.24
CA ALA A 391 5.10 12.62 17.38
C ALA A 391 5.63 11.53 16.41
N TRP A 392 6.39 11.92 15.38
CA TRP A 392 6.98 10.98 14.41
C TRP A 392 8.36 10.50 14.86
N ARG A 393 9.00 11.19 15.80
CA ARG A 393 10.36 10.88 16.25
C ARG A 393 10.37 9.61 17.09
N SER A 394 11.28 8.69 16.75
CA SER A 394 11.53 7.46 17.51
C SER A 394 12.80 7.58 18.37
N PRO A 395 12.89 6.79 19.46
CA PRO A 395 13.95 6.94 20.46
C PRO A 395 15.37 6.80 19.93
N GLU A 396 15.59 5.91 18.97
CA GLU A 396 16.90 5.67 18.33
C GLU A 396 17.28 6.79 17.35
N GLY A 397 16.38 7.75 17.11
CA GLY A 397 16.61 8.94 16.29
C GLY A 397 16.02 8.85 14.89
N GLY A 398 15.23 7.83 14.56
CA GLY A 398 14.48 7.70 13.32
C GLY A 398 13.14 8.44 13.31
N LEU A 399 12.35 8.22 12.28
CA LEU A 399 10.97 8.68 12.17
C LEU A 399 10.04 7.50 11.95
N ARG A 400 8.98 7.41 12.78
CA ARG A 400 7.89 6.47 12.64
C ARG A 400 6.63 7.20 12.16
N LEU A 401 6.26 7.00 10.89
CA LEU A 401 5.01 7.49 10.33
C LEU A 401 3.92 6.46 10.53
N ARG A 402 2.72 6.89 10.92
CA ARG A 402 1.59 5.99 11.19
C ARG A 402 0.35 6.42 10.41
N PRO A 403 -0.53 5.45 10.03
CA PRO A 403 -1.76 5.75 9.30
C PRO A 403 -2.72 6.71 10.01
N ASP A 404 -2.74 6.74 11.34
CA ASP A 404 -3.57 7.63 12.14
C ASP A 404 -3.05 9.07 12.21
N TYR A 405 -1.82 9.32 11.77
CA TYR A 405 -1.32 10.69 11.62
C TYR A 405 -2.04 11.37 10.45
N TRP A 406 -2.42 12.63 10.64
CA TRP A 406 -3.24 13.39 9.69
C TRP A 406 -4.56 12.70 9.34
N ALA A 407 -5.21 12.03 10.31
CA ALA A 407 -6.49 11.36 10.11
C ALA A 407 -7.57 12.32 9.56
N ASP A 408 -7.56 13.60 9.98
CA ASP A 408 -8.40 14.68 9.49
C ASP A 408 -8.23 14.97 7.99
N ARG A 409 -7.04 14.66 7.45
CA ARG A 409 -6.69 14.80 6.03
C ARG A 409 -6.81 13.48 5.26
N GLY A 410 -7.17 12.36 5.92
CA GLY A 410 -7.28 11.02 5.33
C GLY A 410 -6.06 10.14 5.58
N GLY A 411 -5.21 10.51 6.55
CA GLY A 411 -4.06 9.75 7.00
C GLY A 411 -2.88 9.71 6.03
N MET A 412 -1.92 8.85 6.29
CA MET A 412 -0.78 8.53 5.44
C MET A 412 -0.45 7.05 5.55
N ASP A 413 0.45 6.52 4.73
CA ASP A 413 0.94 5.17 4.93
C ASP A 413 1.83 5.06 6.18
N GLY A 414 1.91 3.89 6.77
CA GLY A 414 2.87 3.62 7.83
C GLY A 414 4.25 3.42 7.23
N PHE A 415 5.24 4.14 7.78
CA PHE A 415 6.64 4.04 7.37
C PHE A 415 7.56 4.14 8.58
N TYR A 416 8.71 3.50 8.47
CA TYR A 416 9.88 3.81 9.26
C TYR A 416 10.96 4.41 8.36
N VAL A 417 11.66 5.43 8.83
CA VAL A 417 12.72 6.11 8.08
C VAL A 417 13.82 6.58 9.03
N VAL A 418 15.07 6.34 8.65
CA VAL A 418 16.23 6.87 9.36
C VAL A 418 17.33 7.26 8.37
N CYS A 419 18.05 8.34 8.66
CA CYS A 419 19.27 8.71 7.96
C CYS A 419 20.48 8.30 8.81
N LEU A 420 21.37 7.53 8.21
CA LEU A 420 22.62 7.05 8.80
C LEU A 420 23.80 7.69 8.08
N ARG A 421 24.85 8.02 8.82
CA ARG A 421 26.09 8.53 8.28
C ARG A 421 27.26 7.62 8.64
N LEU A 422 28.05 7.29 7.63
CA LEU A 422 29.31 6.59 7.83
C LEU A 422 30.39 7.62 8.18
N ASN A 423 31.00 7.47 9.34
CA ASN A 423 32.12 8.32 9.76
C ASN A 423 33.30 8.15 8.80
N ALA A 424 34.06 9.24 8.57
CA ALA A 424 35.18 9.27 7.64
C ALA A 424 36.36 8.45 8.13
#